data_e5cf4e2017a5cf998d553ef03f665966
#
_entry.id   e5cf4e2017a5cf998d553ef03f665966
#
_cell.length_a   1.000
_cell.length_b   1.000
_cell.length_c   1.000
_cell.angle_alpha   90.00
_cell.angle_beta   90.00
_cell.angle_gamma   90.00
#
_symmetry.space_group_name_H-M   'P 1'
#
loop_
_entity.id
_entity.type
_entity.pdbx_description
1 polymer ?
#
loop_
_entity_poly.entity_id
_entity_poly.type
_entity_poly.pdbx_seq_one_letter_code
_entity_poly.pdbx_strand_id
1 'polypeptide(L)'
;MKIYFLSFAFVSSSIFAQAEQIEYRVNADLYSQPIAIQSFLDDWQDPKLRSGNNAFAHGKMQLGLQQGNWNYAWVWRYDYVLNFSHDLAKLYYQIENDQPIDADQRYYLKLNAAHVDAVGTRFAYDWSLQDNLTLTTGLTALIGRHYVDGNFQGAGQTTQMQELLERVDWLNASLNYSYDKPALKEENMGWDARANRGYGYALDVGLAGRLFDRVDIRLHAEDIFSYLYWKNAPYTQYELKYDQDQRPRFDIQGKLGVHKRYNQRLPYKSHHQSITRQPLHYGKQGFLRYRMNT
;
A
#
# COMPACT_ATOMS: atom_id res chain seq x y z
N MET A 1 10.08 32.71 13.13
CA MET A 1 10.08 31.34 12.60
C MET A 1 11.39 30.92 11.92
N LYS A 2 12.52 31.58 12.23
CA LYS A 2 13.86 31.25 11.65
C LYS A 2 14.85 30.62 12.64
N ILE A 3 14.53 30.52 13.93
CA ILE A 3 15.49 30.07 14.97
C ILE A 3 15.49 28.56 15.15
N TYR A 4 14.41 27.87 14.82
CA TYR A 4 14.30 26.41 15.02
C TYR A 4 15.04 25.57 13.96
N PHE A 5 15.33 26.12 12.78
CA PHE A 5 16.06 25.39 11.73
C PHE A 5 17.58 25.29 12.00
N LEU A 6 18.17 26.27 12.67
CA LEU A 6 19.60 26.26 13.01
C LEU A 6 19.92 25.25 14.11
N SER A 7 19.03 25.07 15.09
CA SER A 7 19.22 24.09 16.19
C SER A 7 19.16 22.65 15.73
N PHE A 8 18.35 22.34 14.71
CA PHE A 8 18.26 20.99 14.16
C PHE A 8 19.48 20.61 13.31
N ALA A 9 20.09 21.57 12.62
CA ALA A 9 21.31 21.34 11.84
C ALA A 9 22.54 21.10 12.73
N PHE A 10 22.61 21.73 13.91
CA PHE A 10 23.72 21.52 14.86
C PHE A 10 23.68 20.18 15.58
N VAL A 11 22.47 19.68 15.92
CA VAL A 11 22.31 18.35 16.50
C VAL A 11 22.63 17.27 15.48
N SER A 12 22.25 17.47 14.21
CA SER A 12 22.52 16.52 13.15
C SER A 12 24.03 16.37 12.87
N SER A 13 24.80 17.46 12.90
CA SER A 13 26.25 17.39 12.60
C SER A 13 27.06 16.65 13.70
N SER A 14 26.66 16.77 14.96
CA SER A 14 27.34 16.04 16.06
C SER A 14 27.03 14.53 16.07
N ILE A 15 25.84 14.13 15.66
CA ILE A 15 25.46 12.71 15.55
C ILE A 15 26.24 12.04 14.40
N PHE A 16 26.39 12.70 13.26
CA PHE A 16 27.15 12.19 12.13
C PHE A 16 28.65 11.99 12.44
N ALA A 17 29.22 12.85 13.29
CA ALA A 17 30.63 12.75 13.68
C ALA A 17 30.94 11.56 14.60
N GLN A 18 29.93 10.95 15.22
CA GLN A 18 30.07 9.82 16.13
C GLN A 18 29.45 8.52 15.58
N ALA A 19 28.96 8.53 14.37
CA ALA A 19 28.35 7.34 13.76
C ALA A 19 29.43 6.29 13.47
N GLU A 20 29.24 5.09 13.94
CA GLU A 20 30.11 3.95 13.64
C GLU A 20 29.88 3.43 12.22
N GLN A 21 28.64 3.53 11.75
CA GLN A 21 28.24 3.06 10.42
C GLN A 21 27.11 3.92 9.85
N ILE A 22 27.22 4.21 8.55
CA ILE A 22 26.13 4.78 7.74
C ILE A 22 25.50 3.64 6.94
N GLU A 23 24.19 3.50 7.03
CA GLU A 23 23.44 2.49 6.32
C GLU A 23 22.47 3.15 5.33
N TYR A 24 22.46 2.65 4.08
CA TYR A 24 21.46 2.97 3.08
C TYR A 24 20.71 1.70 2.70
N ARG A 25 19.38 1.75 2.78
CA ARG A 25 18.53 0.62 2.45
C ARG A 25 17.37 1.06 1.53
N VAL A 26 17.17 0.32 0.46
CA VAL A 26 16.02 0.45 -0.42
C VAL A 26 15.33 -0.89 -0.51
N ASN A 27 14.04 -0.91 -0.19
CA ASN A 27 13.17 -2.06 -0.39
C ASN A 27 12.06 -1.65 -1.35
N ALA A 28 11.80 -2.48 -2.35
CA ALA A 28 10.68 -2.30 -3.27
C ALA A 28 10.05 -3.67 -3.53
N ASP A 29 8.75 -3.75 -3.29
CA ASP A 29 7.94 -4.93 -3.50
C ASP A 29 6.76 -4.58 -4.38
N LEU A 30 6.65 -5.24 -5.54
CA LEU A 30 5.53 -5.11 -6.46
C LEU A 30 4.93 -6.49 -6.71
N TYR A 31 3.63 -6.55 -6.64
CA TYR A 31 2.90 -7.79 -6.83
C TYR A 31 1.55 -7.54 -7.49
N SER A 32 1.19 -8.40 -8.41
CA SER A 32 -0.13 -8.44 -9.02
C SER A 32 -0.50 -9.89 -9.34
N GLN A 33 -1.70 -10.29 -8.94
CA GLN A 33 -2.23 -11.61 -9.27
C GLN A 33 -2.83 -11.68 -10.68
N PRO A 34 -3.68 -10.74 -11.10
CA PRO A 34 -4.46 -10.89 -12.34
C PRO A 34 -3.63 -10.73 -13.61
N ILE A 35 -2.64 -9.85 -13.60
CA ILE A 35 -1.79 -9.57 -14.77
C ILE A 35 -0.32 -9.48 -14.35
N ALA A 36 0.59 -9.70 -15.29
CA ALA A 36 2.00 -9.54 -15.03
C ALA A 36 2.34 -8.07 -14.75
N ILE A 37 3.28 -7.82 -13.84
CA ILE A 37 3.71 -6.44 -13.51
C ILE A 37 4.25 -5.72 -14.74
N GLN A 38 4.93 -6.45 -15.63
CA GLN A 38 5.41 -5.93 -16.92
C GLN A 38 4.27 -5.28 -17.73
N SER A 39 3.08 -5.85 -17.71
CA SER A 39 1.93 -5.36 -18.48
C SER A 39 1.45 -3.98 -18.02
N PHE A 40 1.68 -3.59 -16.76
CA PHE A 40 1.42 -2.21 -16.32
C PHE A 40 2.35 -1.18 -16.96
N LEU A 41 3.52 -1.62 -17.46
CA LEU A 41 4.49 -0.78 -18.18
C LEU A 41 4.23 -0.78 -19.67
N ASP A 42 3.53 -1.79 -20.20
CA ASP A 42 3.27 -2.03 -21.62
C ASP A 42 1.79 -1.80 -21.95
N ASP A 43 1.20 -0.70 -21.47
CA ASP A 43 -0.20 -0.29 -21.72
C ASP A 43 -1.24 -1.41 -21.52
N TRP A 44 -1.07 -2.21 -20.47
CA TRP A 44 -1.97 -3.32 -20.09
C TRP A 44 -2.05 -4.48 -21.12
N GLN A 45 -1.12 -4.55 -22.06
CA GLN A 45 -1.07 -5.61 -23.07
C GLN A 45 -0.52 -6.92 -22.49
N ASP A 46 -1.34 -7.62 -21.73
CA ASP A 46 -1.05 -9.00 -21.28
C ASP A 46 -1.96 -9.97 -22.04
N PRO A 47 -1.42 -11.02 -22.69
CA PRO A 47 -2.23 -11.98 -23.43
C PRO A 47 -3.12 -12.85 -22.52
N LYS A 48 -2.95 -12.78 -21.20
CA LYS A 48 -3.72 -13.63 -20.26
C LYS A 48 -4.04 -12.91 -18.96
N LEU A 49 -5.33 -12.63 -18.78
CA LEU A 49 -5.87 -12.37 -17.45
C LEU A 49 -5.84 -13.67 -16.64
N ARG A 50 -5.24 -13.62 -15.46
CA ARG A 50 -5.24 -14.72 -14.47
C ARG A 50 -6.30 -14.47 -13.41
N SER A 51 -6.72 -15.50 -12.72
CA SER A 51 -7.55 -15.33 -11.53
C SER A 51 -6.74 -14.63 -10.43
N GLY A 52 -7.35 -13.63 -9.79
CA GLY A 52 -6.69 -12.91 -8.70
C GLY A 52 -7.57 -11.78 -8.19
N ASN A 53 -7.29 -11.35 -6.97
CA ASN A 53 -8.07 -10.34 -6.28
C ASN A 53 -7.20 -9.32 -5.52
N ASN A 54 -5.89 -9.35 -5.76
CA ASN A 54 -4.95 -8.50 -5.03
C ASN A 54 -3.82 -7.98 -5.93
N ALA A 55 -3.46 -6.73 -5.73
CA ALA A 55 -2.24 -6.13 -6.25
C ALA A 55 -1.70 -5.13 -5.22
N PHE A 56 -0.38 -5.00 -5.13
CA PHE A 56 0.25 -4.00 -4.27
C PHE A 56 1.59 -3.52 -4.82
N ALA A 57 1.96 -2.31 -4.39
CA ALA A 57 3.28 -1.74 -4.56
C ALA A 57 3.74 -1.14 -3.22
N HIS A 58 4.86 -1.62 -2.71
CA HIS A 58 5.50 -1.10 -1.52
C HIS A 58 6.88 -0.59 -1.86
N GLY A 59 7.19 0.62 -1.44
CA GLY A 59 8.51 1.21 -1.54
C GLY A 59 8.93 1.80 -0.20
N LYS A 60 10.16 1.50 0.25
CA LYS A 60 10.74 2.07 1.46
C LYS A 60 12.21 2.35 1.24
N MET A 61 12.60 3.60 1.46
CA MET A 61 13.98 4.03 1.45
C MET A 61 14.38 4.52 2.84
N GLN A 62 15.52 4.11 3.30
CA GLN A 62 16.08 4.49 4.60
C GLN A 62 17.52 4.95 4.43
N LEU A 63 17.85 6.06 5.07
CA LEU A 63 19.21 6.51 5.25
C LEU A 63 19.46 6.59 6.76
N GLY A 64 20.31 5.73 7.27
CA GLY A 64 20.47 5.49 8.70
C GLY A 64 21.90 5.66 9.19
N LEU A 65 22.01 5.79 10.50
CA LEU A 65 23.23 5.84 11.27
C LEU A 65 23.12 4.85 12.40
N GLN A 66 24.18 4.08 12.62
CA GLN A 66 24.31 3.22 13.79
C GLN A 66 25.32 3.80 14.76
N GLN A 67 24.95 3.82 16.03
CA GLN A 67 25.83 4.20 17.14
C GLN A 67 25.61 3.23 18.30
N GLY A 68 26.55 2.31 18.49
CA GLY A 68 26.38 1.19 19.41
C GLY A 68 25.15 0.37 19.03
N ASN A 69 24.25 0.17 19.99
CA ASN A 69 22.97 -0.56 19.79
C ASN A 69 21.84 0.33 19.25
N TRP A 70 22.06 1.61 19.04
CA TRP A 70 21.06 2.53 18.53
C TRP A 70 21.15 2.68 17.03
N ASN A 71 19.98 2.67 16.38
CA ASN A 71 19.80 2.94 14.97
C ASN A 71 18.88 4.14 14.77
N TYR A 72 19.34 5.13 14.03
CA TYR A 72 18.59 6.32 13.65
C TYR A 72 18.49 6.36 12.13
N ALA A 73 17.28 6.56 11.58
CA ALA A 73 17.14 6.63 10.14
C ALA A 73 16.10 7.67 9.71
N TRP A 74 16.39 8.38 8.64
CA TRP A 74 15.37 9.01 7.83
C TRP A 74 14.70 7.95 6.97
N VAL A 75 13.37 8.05 6.83
CA VAL A 75 12.55 7.09 6.10
C VAL A 75 11.68 7.83 5.10
N TRP A 76 11.64 7.36 3.88
CA TRP A 76 10.56 7.61 2.93
C TRP A 76 9.88 6.29 2.63
N ARG A 77 8.54 6.33 2.53
CA ARG A 77 7.73 5.16 2.21
C ARG A 77 6.59 5.48 1.27
N TYR A 78 6.27 4.51 0.47
CA TYR A 78 5.15 4.48 -0.45
C TYR A 78 4.46 3.13 -0.35
N ASP A 79 3.17 3.14 -0.05
CA ASP A 79 2.35 1.93 0.00
C ASP A 79 1.11 2.14 -0.87
N TYR A 80 0.84 1.18 -1.72
CA TYR A 80 -0.36 1.10 -2.55
C TYR A 80 -0.88 -0.32 -2.52
N VAL A 81 -2.11 -0.51 -2.07
CA VAL A 81 -2.74 -1.83 -1.94
C VAL A 81 -4.11 -1.77 -2.59
N LEU A 82 -4.38 -2.73 -3.46
CA LEU A 82 -5.66 -2.96 -4.11
C LEU A 82 -6.16 -4.35 -3.77
N ASN A 83 -7.41 -4.43 -3.30
CA ASN A 83 -8.14 -5.68 -3.20
C ASN A 83 -9.43 -5.53 -4.02
N PHE A 84 -9.65 -6.42 -4.97
CA PHE A 84 -10.74 -6.31 -5.94
C PHE A 84 -11.38 -7.66 -6.23
N SER A 85 -12.61 -7.64 -6.75
CA SER A 85 -13.24 -8.86 -7.25
C SER A 85 -12.63 -9.29 -8.58
N HIS A 86 -12.68 -10.59 -8.86
CA HIS A 86 -12.26 -11.11 -10.17
C HIS A 86 -13.06 -10.49 -11.31
N ASP A 87 -14.38 -10.29 -11.12
CA ASP A 87 -15.24 -9.70 -12.14
C ASP A 87 -14.82 -8.26 -12.47
N LEU A 88 -14.44 -7.46 -11.45
CA LEU A 88 -13.93 -6.11 -11.70
C LEU A 88 -12.62 -6.15 -12.48
N ALA A 89 -11.70 -7.03 -12.10
CA ALA A 89 -10.42 -7.19 -12.81
C ALA A 89 -10.64 -7.61 -14.27
N LYS A 90 -11.58 -8.54 -14.50
CA LYS A 90 -11.94 -8.99 -15.84
C LYS A 90 -12.55 -7.88 -16.69
N LEU A 91 -13.54 -7.16 -16.13
CA LEU A 91 -14.20 -6.07 -16.81
C LEU A 91 -13.21 -4.95 -17.18
N TYR A 92 -12.36 -4.57 -16.24
CA TYR A 92 -11.34 -3.56 -16.46
C TYR A 92 -10.33 -4.00 -17.55
N TYR A 93 -9.86 -5.25 -17.48
CA TYR A 93 -8.98 -5.82 -18.50
C TYR A 93 -9.61 -5.85 -19.89
N GLN A 94 -10.89 -6.22 -20.00
CA GLN A 94 -11.63 -6.21 -21.28
C GLN A 94 -11.74 -4.80 -21.87
N ILE A 95 -12.02 -3.80 -21.03
CA ILE A 95 -12.12 -2.40 -21.44
C ILE A 95 -10.76 -1.86 -21.92
N GLU A 96 -9.70 -2.06 -21.15
CA GLU A 96 -8.36 -1.54 -21.48
C GLU A 96 -7.74 -2.20 -22.73
N ASN A 97 -8.13 -3.43 -23.05
CA ASN A 97 -7.63 -4.17 -24.22
C ASN A 97 -8.63 -4.19 -25.40
N ASP A 98 -9.63 -3.32 -25.39
CA ASP A 98 -10.69 -3.27 -26.44
C ASP A 98 -11.34 -4.65 -26.72
N GLN A 99 -11.40 -5.50 -25.69
CA GLN A 99 -11.99 -6.82 -25.83
C GLN A 99 -13.52 -6.75 -25.64
N PRO A 100 -14.28 -7.64 -26.30
CA PRO A 100 -15.72 -7.69 -26.11
C PRO A 100 -16.07 -8.03 -24.65
N ILE A 101 -16.97 -7.25 -24.07
CA ILE A 101 -17.56 -7.55 -22.76
C ILE A 101 -18.57 -8.67 -22.94
N ASP A 102 -18.55 -9.65 -22.03
CA ASP A 102 -19.47 -10.79 -22.10
C ASP A 102 -20.91 -10.32 -21.99
N ALA A 103 -21.78 -10.79 -22.89
CA ALA A 103 -23.19 -10.48 -22.88
C ALA A 103 -23.95 -11.32 -21.85
N ASP A 104 -25.07 -10.80 -21.36
CA ASP A 104 -25.97 -11.45 -20.39
C ASP A 104 -25.25 -11.94 -19.11
N GLN A 105 -24.13 -11.29 -18.77
CA GLN A 105 -23.28 -11.63 -17.64
C GLN A 105 -23.58 -10.72 -16.46
N ARG A 106 -23.73 -11.31 -15.28
CA ARG A 106 -23.76 -10.57 -14.01
C ARG A 106 -22.36 -10.41 -13.45
N TYR A 107 -22.02 -9.17 -13.10
CA TYR A 107 -20.73 -8.79 -12.50
C TYR A 107 -20.92 -8.34 -11.06
N TYR A 108 -20.08 -8.85 -10.17
CA TYR A 108 -19.95 -8.38 -8.79
C TYR A 108 -18.69 -7.52 -8.68
N LEU A 109 -18.89 -6.23 -8.51
CA LEU A 109 -17.83 -5.23 -8.53
C LEU A 109 -17.40 -4.91 -7.11
N LYS A 110 -16.13 -5.09 -6.81
CA LYS A 110 -15.54 -4.71 -5.52
C LYS A 110 -14.13 -4.22 -5.73
N LEU A 111 -13.81 -3.07 -5.12
CA LEU A 111 -12.45 -2.54 -5.03
C LEU A 111 -12.27 -1.93 -3.65
N ASN A 112 -11.23 -2.33 -2.93
CA ASN A 112 -10.70 -1.58 -1.81
C ASN A 112 -9.32 -1.07 -2.24
N ALA A 113 -9.09 0.21 -2.12
CA ALA A 113 -7.85 0.86 -2.47
C ALA A 113 -7.32 1.63 -1.26
N ALA A 114 -6.07 1.38 -0.90
CA ALA A 114 -5.37 2.14 0.13
C ALA A 114 -4.01 2.58 -0.42
N HIS A 115 -3.76 3.87 -0.36
CA HIS A 115 -2.49 4.47 -0.75
C HIS A 115 -2.00 5.40 0.35
N VAL A 116 -0.70 5.38 0.57
CA VAL A 116 -0.02 6.35 1.42
C VAL A 116 1.38 6.65 0.89
N ASP A 117 1.74 7.92 0.93
CA ASP A 117 3.11 8.42 0.77
C ASP A 117 3.47 9.21 2.04
N ALA A 118 4.56 8.82 2.70
CA ALA A 118 4.97 9.42 3.95
C ALA A 118 6.50 9.49 4.06
N VAL A 119 6.95 10.47 4.85
CA VAL A 119 8.35 10.59 5.28
C VAL A 119 8.41 10.56 6.80
N GLY A 120 9.55 10.19 7.35
CA GLY A 120 9.65 10.12 8.80
C GLY A 120 11.05 9.91 9.32
N THR A 121 11.13 9.73 10.63
CA THR A 121 12.36 9.38 11.32
C THR A 121 12.13 8.14 12.15
N ARG A 122 13.00 7.17 11.98
CA ARG A 122 13.00 5.89 12.70
C ARG A 122 14.07 5.92 13.79
N PHE A 123 13.68 5.43 14.97
CA PHE A 123 14.54 5.14 16.11
C PHE A 123 14.40 3.66 16.41
N ALA A 124 15.52 2.95 16.47
CA ALA A 124 15.48 1.54 16.83
C ALA A 124 16.64 1.20 17.77
N TYR A 125 16.43 0.12 18.52
CA TYR A 125 17.38 -0.40 19.45
C TYR A 125 17.56 -1.91 19.26
N ASP A 126 18.83 -2.34 19.27
CA ASP A 126 19.24 -3.73 19.13
C ASP A 126 19.55 -4.33 20.50
N TRP A 127 18.71 -5.29 20.92
CA TRP A 127 18.83 -6.03 22.18
C TRP A 127 19.57 -7.32 21.92
N SER A 128 20.76 -7.49 22.50
CA SER A 128 21.47 -8.77 22.46
C SER A 128 20.78 -9.75 23.42
N LEU A 129 20.02 -10.69 22.87
CA LEU A 129 19.35 -11.73 23.69
C LEU A 129 20.31 -12.86 24.04
N GLN A 130 21.19 -13.20 23.13
CA GLN A 130 22.29 -14.17 23.26
C GLN A 130 23.46 -13.70 22.39
N ASP A 131 24.64 -14.29 22.53
CA ASP A 131 25.84 -13.92 21.77
C ASP A 131 25.61 -13.87 20.25
N ASN A 132 24.69 -14.71 19.74
CA ASN A 132 24.39 -14.84 18.32
C ASN A 132 22.92 -14.51 17.97
N LEU A 133 22.16 -13.87 18.87
CA LEU A 133 20.75 -13.58 18.66
C LEU A 133 20.41 -12.16 19.09
N THR A 134 19.94 -11.35 18.13
CA THR A 134 19.58 -9.94 18.33
C THR A 134 18.11 -9.72 18.06
N LEU A 135 17.44 -9.06 19.01
CA LEU A 135 16.08 -8.51 18.84
C LEU A 135 16.19 -7.02 18.54
N THR A 136 15.66 -6.57 17.43
CA THR A 136 15.54 -5.16 17.07
C THR A 136 14.13 -4.67 17.34
N THR A 137 13.96 -3.56 18.05
CA THR A 137 12.68 -2.88 18.19
C THR A 137 12.78 -1.48 17.62
N GLY A 138 11.82 -1.08 16.79
CA GLY A 138 11.84 0.20 16.10
C GLY A 138 10.53 0.97 16.22
N LEU A 139 10.65 2.28 16.37
CA LEU A 139 9.55 3.25 16.32
C LEU A 139 9.86 4.26 15.20
N THR A 140 8.93 4.42 14.28
CA THR A 140 9.00 5.44 13.23
C THR A 140 7.94 6.51 13.48
N ALA A 141 8.35 7.77 13.64
CA ALA A 141 7.45 8.92 13.59
C ALA A 141 7.26 9.32 12.12
N LEU A 142 6.01 9.49 11.68
CA LEU A 142 5.64 9.68 10.29
C LEU A 142 4.94 11.01 10.05
N ILE A 143 5.23 11.61 8.90
CA ILE A 143 4.50 12.73 8.30
C ILE A 143 3.93 12.23 6.97
N GLY A 144 2.61 12.06 6.92
CA GLY A 144 1.89 11.72 5.70
C GLY A 144 1.83 12.90 4.74
N ARG A 145 2.14 12.65 3.47
CA ARG A 145 2.14 13.65 2.40
C ARG A 145 0.94 13.49 1.48
N HIS A 146 0.66 12.24 1.11
CA HIS A 146 -0.46 11.88 0.24
C HIS A 146 -1.14 10.62 0.75
N TYR A 147 -2.45 10.56 0.59
CA TYR A 147 -3.22 9.34 0.82
C TYR A 147 -4.50 9.29 -0.01
N VAL A 148 -4.90 8.09 -0.31
CA VAL A 148 -6.25 7.72 -0.75
C VAL A 148 -6.63 6.45 0.00
N ASP A 149 -7.85 6.40 0.52
CA ASP A 149 -8.35 5.23 1.23
C ASP A 149 -9.85 5.12 0.97
N GLY A 150 -10.26 4.06 0.28
CA GLY A 150 -11.64 3.95 -0.12
C GLY A 150 -12.05 2.58 -0.63
N ASN A 151 -13.35 2.49 -0.86
CA ASN A 151 -13.96 1.31 -1.44
C ASN A 151 -14.96 1.67 -2.54
N PHE A 152 -15.03 0.79 -3.50
CA PHE A 152 -16.08 0.73 -4.52
C PHE A 152 -16.72 -0.65 -4.43
N GLN A 153 -18.03 -0.69 -4.44
CA GLN A 153 -18.79 -1.93 -4.46
C GLN A 153 -20.05 -1.78 -5.28
N GLY A 154 -20.41 -2.84 -5.99
CA GLY A 154 -21.61 -2.82 -6.81
C GLY A 154 -21.89 -4.16 -7.45
N ALA A 155 -22.99 -4.18 -8.19
CA ALA A 155 -23.33 -5.26 -9.09
C ALA A 155 -24.03 -4.67 -10.32
N GLY A 156 -23.86 -5.34 -11.44
CA GLY A 156 -24.51 -4.97 -12.69
C GLY A 156 -24.68 -6.18 -13.59
N GLN A 157 -25.45 -6.01 -14.63
CA GLN A 157 -25.68 -7.02 -15.66
C GLN A 157 -25.48 -6.39 -17.02
N THR A 158 -24.90 -7.13 -17.93
CA THR A 158 -24.67 -6.74 -19.33
C THR A 158 -25.76 -7.31 -20.22
N THR A 159 -25.94 -6.70 -21.40
CA THR A 159 -26.82 -7.15 -22.46
C THR A 159 -26.05 -7.45 -23.74
N GLN A 160 -26.73 -7.93 -24.76
CA GLN A 160 -26.16 -8.23 -26.09
C GLN A 160 -25.97 -7.00 -26.98
N MET A 161 -26.28 -5.79 -26.50
CA MET A 161 -26.20 -4.56 -27.29
C MET A 161 -24.74 -4.20 -27.63
N GLN A 162 -24.50 -3.47 -28.71
CA GLN A 162 -23.15 -3.22 -29.24
C GLN A 162 -22.46 -1.99 -28.64
N GLU A 163 -23.20 -0.96 -28.26
CA GLU A 163 -22.61 0.25 -27.68
C GLU A 163 -22.35 0.14 -26.17
N LEU A 164 -21.26 0.72 -25.68
CA LEU A 164 -20.79 0.53 -24.31
C LEU A 164 -21.84 0.85 -23.24
N LEU A 165 -22.61 1.93 -23.39
CA LEU A 165 -23.67 2.32 -22.46
C LEU A 165 -24.93 1.47 -22.63
N GLU A 166 -25.18 0.96 -23.83
CA GLU A 166 -26.31 0.09 -24.12
C GLU A 166 -26.07 -1.36 -23.74
N ARG A 167 -24.78 -1.73 -23.51
CA ARG A 167 -24.39 -3.06 -23.00
C ARG A 167 -24.73 -3.29 -21.53
N VAL A 168 -25.09 -2.25 -20.80
CA VAL A 168 -25.47 -2.34 -19.39
C VAL A 168 -26.97 -2.38 -19.28
N ASP A 169 -27.54 -3.46 -18.81
CA ASP A 169 -28.92 -3.62 -18.46
C ASP A 169 -29.26 -2.83 -17.20
N TRP A 170 -28.59 -3.16 -16.13
CA TRP A 170 -28.63 -2.41 -14.87
C TRP A 170 -27.29 -2.37 -14.17
N LEU A 171 -27.08 -1.33 -13.37
CA LEU A 171 -25.91 -1.17 -12.50
C LEU A 171 -26.32 -0.47 -11.21
N ASN A 172 -26.00 -1.09 -10.07
CA ASN A 172 -26.05 -0.48 -8.77
C ASN A 172 -24.65 -0.48 -8.17
N ALA A 173 -24.11 0.69 -7.89
CA ALA A 173 -22.76 0.80 -7.36
C ALA A 173 -22.66 1.93 -6.34
N SER A 174 -21.78 1.77 -5.38
CA SER A 174 -21.41 2.80 -4.42
C SER A 174 -19.90 2.95 -4.36
N LEU A 175 -19.46 4.20 -4.30
CA LEU A 175 -18.06 4.59 -4.09
C LEU A 175 -17.98 5.43 -2.82
N ASN A 176 -17.06 5.11 -1.94
CA ASN A 176 -16.76 5.89 -0.76
C ASN A 176 -15.25 5.95 -0.57
N TYR A 177 -14.67 7.15 -0.57
CA TYR A 177 -13.24 7.29 -0.35
C TYR A 177 -12.89 8.61 0.33
N SER A 178 -11.79 8.57 1.12
CA SER A 178 -11.16 9.71 1.75
C SER A 178 -9.78 9.95 1.12
N TYR A 179 -9.35 11.19 1.07
CA TYR A 179 -8.16 11.59 0.32
C TYR A 179 -7.52 12.85 0.88
N ASP A 180 -6.28 13.12 0.48
CA ASP A 180 -5.60 14.38 0.79
C ASP A 180 -5.94 15.50 -0.20
N LYS A 181 -6.21 15.14 -1.45
CA LYS A 181 -6.61 16.02 -2.55
C LYS A 181 -7.56 15.29 -3.49
N PRO A 182 -8.45 16.00 -4.21
CA PRO A 182 -9.37 15.39 -5.16
C PRO A 182 -8.66 14.44 -6.13
N ALA A 183 -9.19 13.23 -6.28
CA ALA A 183 -8.62 12.16 -7.11
C ALA A 183 -9.48 11.83 -8.34
N LEU A 184 -10.77 12.15 -8.33
CA LEU A 184 -11.74 11.91 -9.40
C LEU A 184 -12.22 13.20 -10.06
N LYS A 185 -11.37 14.22 -10.12
CA LYS A 185 -11.65 15.53 -10.73
C LYS A 185 -12.86 16.26 -10.12
N GLU A 186 -13.05 16.11 -8.80
CA GLU A 186 -14.11 16.79 -8.05
C GLU A 186 -13.98 18.31 -8.11
N GLU A 187 -12.78 18.83 -8.38
CA GLU A 187 -12.54 20.25 -8.66
C GLU A 187 -13.37 20.75 -9.85
N ASN A 188 -13.70 19.92 -10.81
CA ASN A 188 -14.59 20.29 -11.92
C ASN A 188 -16.03 20.55 -11.46
N MET A 189 -16.40 20.07 -10.26
CA MET A 189 -17.66 20.34 -9.59
C MET A 189 -17.56 21.48 -8.56
N GLY A 190 -16.43 22.20 -8.54
CA GLY A 190 -16.17 23.26 -7.58
C GLY A 190 -15.72 22.78 -6.20
N TRP A 191 -15.30 21.52 -6.06
CA TRP A 191 -14.82 20.94 -4.81
C TRP A 191 -13.30 20.71 -4.86
N ASP A 192 -12.55 21.61 -4.22
CA ASP A 192 -11.08 21.51 -4.09
C ASP A 192 -10.66 21.45 -2.60
N ALA A 193 -11.38 20.65 -1.81
CA ALA A 193 -11.03 20.43 -0.41
C ALA A 193 -9.76 19.58 -0.30
N ARG A 194 -8.88 19.96 0.62
CA ARG A 194 -7.58 19.30 0.84
C ARG A 194 -7.38 18.98 2.31
N ALA A 195 -6.81 17.83 2.59
CA ALA A 195 -6.40 17.47 3.95
C ALA A 195 -5.15 18.24 4.36
N ASN A 196 -4.99 18.44 5.65
CA ASN A 196 -3.71 18.80 6.22
C ASN A 196 -2.77 17.60 6.16
N ARG A 197 -1.46 17.84 6.32
CA ARG A 197 -0.48 16.74 6.44
C ARG A 197 -0.88 15.80 7.56
N GLY A 198 -0.75 14.49 7.29
CA GLY A 198 -0.96 13.45 8.28
C GLY A 198 0.22 13.38 9.25
N TYR A 199 -0.05 12.96 10.49
CA TYR A 199 0.98 12.67 11.48
C TYR A 199 0.68 11.31 12.10
N GLY A 200 1.73 10.52 12.33
CA GLY A 200 1.52 9.20 12.85
C GLY A 200 2.78 8.49 13.28
N TYR A 201 2.62 7.20 13.49
CA TYR A 201 3.70 6.34 13.92
C TYR A 201 3.55 4.93 13.35
N ALA A 202 4.67 4.22 13.36
CA ALA A 202 4.72 2.80 13.02
C ALA A 202 5.73 2.09 13.94
N LEU A 203 5.36 0.91 14.42
CA LEU A 203 6.23 0.02 15.21
C LEU A 203 6.69 -1.15 14.36
N ASP A 204 7.97 -1.49 14.47
CA ASP A 204 8.58 -2.65 13.86
C ASP A 204 9.38 -3.47 14.87
N VAL A 205 9.45 -4.78 14.62
CA VAL A 205 10.24 -5.72 15.40
C VAL A 205 10.99 -6.65 14.46
N GLY A 206 12.26 -6.85 14.76
CA GLY A 206 13.13 -7.79 14.04
C GLY A 206 13.80 -8.77 14.99
N LEU A 207 14.00 -10.01 14.54
CA LEU A 207 14.81 -11.01 15.23
C LEU A 207 15.78 -11.60 14.22
N ALA A 208 17.06 -11.48 14.49
CA ALA A 208 18.12 -11.98 13.60
C ALA A 208 19.21 -12.66 14.41
N GLY A 209 19.70 -13.78 13.88
CA GLY A 209 20.79 -14.48 14.50
C GLY A 209 20.78 -15.97 14.26
N ARG A 210 21.49 -16.70 15.11
CA ARG A 210 21.61 -18.14 15.02
C ARG A 210 20.95 -18.83 16.20
N LEU A 211 20.03 -19.77 15.88
CA LEU A 211 19.39 -20.64 16.84
C LEU A 211 20.08 -22.00 16.87
N PHE A 212 20.40 -22.46 18.10
CA PHE A 212 20.99 -23.79 18.36
C PHE A 212 22.23 -24.09 17.52
N ASP A 213 23.01 -23.04 17.17
CA ASP A 213 24.22 -23.09 16.32
C ASP A 213 24.04 -23.74 14.94
N ARG A 214 22.81 -23.98 14.51
CA ARG A 214 22.48 -24.72 13.28
C ARG A 214 21.61 -23.98 12.30
N VAL A 215 20.76 -23.06 12.78
CA VAL A 215 19.75 -22.39 11.95
C VAL A 215 19.94 -20.88 12.02
N ASP A 216 20.37 -20.27 10.92
CA ASP A 216 20.36 -18.82 10.79
C ASP A 216 18.91 -18.37 10.52
N ILE A 217 18.39 -17.49 11.36
CA ILE A 217 17.05 -16.91 11.24
C ILE A 217 17.11 -15.41 11.03
N ARG A 218 16.18 -14.91 10.27
CA ARG A 218 15.89 -13.49 10.15
C ARG A 218 14.37 -13.31 10.00
N LEU A 219 13.77 -12.76 11.04
CA LEU A 219 12.35 -12.43 11.09
C LEU A 219 12.23 -10.92 11.22
N HIS A 220 11.34 -10.32 10.46
CA HIS A 220 11.06 -8.89 10.55
C HIS A 220 9.58 -8.66 10.33
N ALA A 221 8.95 -7.93 11.25
CA ALA A 221 7.57 -7.51 11.17
C ALA A 221 7.52 -5.99 11.21
N GLU A 222 6.97 -5.39 10.17
CA GLU A 222 6.79 -3.94 10.03
C GLU A 222 5.33 -3.57 10.25
N ASP A 223 5.12 -2.34 10.74
CA ASP A 223 3.79 -1.75 10.89
C ASP A 223 2.85 -2.55 11.81
N ILE A 224 3.40 -3.24 12.83
CA ILE A 224 2.64 -4.07 13.78
C ILE A 224 1.54 -3.24 14.44
N PHE A 225 1.88 -2.02 14.88
CA PHE A 225 0.95 -0.99 15.29
C PHE A 225 1.31 0.29 14.55
N SER A 226 0.41 0.74 13.66
CA SER A 226 0.72 1.87 12.82
C SER A 226 -0.55 2.64 12.47
N TYR A 227 -0.48 3.96 12.59
CA TYR A 227 -1.57 4.86 12.23
C TYR A 227 -1.03 6.18 11.69
N LEU A 228 -1.73 6.73 10.71
CA LEU A 228 -1.61 8.11 10.26
C LEU A 228 -2.93 8.83 10.54
N TYR A 229 -2.82 9.96 11.21
CA TYR A 229 -3.94 10.83 11.61
C TYR A 229 -4.00 12.03 10.70
N TRP A 230 -5.07 12.13 9.93
CA TRP A 230 -5.32 13.22 9.00
C TRP A 230 -6.36 14.18 9.57
N LYS A 231 -6.05 15.48 9.58
CA LYS A 231 -7.02 16.51 9.96
C LYS A 231 -7.67 17.10 8.71
N ASN A 232 -8.95 17.43 8.83
CA ASN A 232 -9.74 18.00 7.74
C ASN A 232 -9.66 17.15 6.47
N ALA A 233 -9.81 15.85 6.63
CA ALA A 233 -9.72 14.86 5.57
C ALA A 233 -10.97 14.90 4.68
N PRO A 234 -10.90 15.33 3.42
CA PRO A 234 -12.02 15.28 2.51
C PRO A 234 -12.47 13.84 2.28
N TYR A 235 -13.75 13.71 1.97
CA TYR A 235 -14.31 12.45 1.48
C TYR A 235 -15.35 12.72 0.40
N THR A 236 -15.49 11.72 -0.45
CA THR A 236 -16.50 11.68 -1.50
C THR A 236 -17.25 10.36 -1.40
N GLN A 237 -18.58 10.44 -1.48
CA GLN A 237 -19.46 9.29 -1.55
C GLN A 237 -20.33 9.45 -2.79
N TYR A 238 -20.39 8.41 -3.61
CA TYR A 238 -21.30 8.33 -4.75
C TYR A 238 -22.14 7.07 -4.65
N GLU A 239 -23.42 7.22 -4.92
CA GLU A 239 -24.33 6.12 -5.24
C GLU A 239 -24.76 6.28 -6.68
N LEU A 240 -24.55 5.24 -7.47
CA LEU A 240 -24.90 5.17 -8.87
C LEU A 240 -25.93 4.08 -9.06
N LYS A 241 -27.05 4.43 -9.65
CA LYS A 241 -28.06 3.49 -10.17
C LYS A 241 -28.27 3.75 -11.64
N TYR A 242 -28.21 2.71 -12.41
CA TYR A 242 -28.54 2.72 -13.82
C TYR A 242 -29.50 1.57 -14.11
N ASP A 243 -30.51 1.82 -14.88
CA ASP A 243 -31.48 0.82 -15.34
C ASP A 243 -31.96 1.23 -16.74
N GLN A 244 -31.77 0.35 -17.71
CA GLN A 244 -32.07 0.63 -19.11
C GLN A 244 -33.57 0.83 -19.34
N ASP A 245 -34.41 0.13 -18.59
CA ASP A 245 -35.86 0.14 -18.73
C ASP A 245 -36.55 1.24 -17.91
N GLN A 246 -35.83 1.88 -17.00
CA GLN A 246 -36.38 2.92 -16.14
C GLN A 246 -36.07 4.34 -16.65
N ARG A 247 -36.87 5.30 -16.17
CA ARG A 247 -36.62 6.72 -16.40
C ARG A 247 -36.70 7.49 -15.08
N PRO A 248 -35.65 8.26 -14.70
CA PRO A 248 -34.40 8.45 -15.47
C PRO A 248 -33.57 7.19 -15.49
N ARG A 249 -32.84 6.94 -16.58
CA ARG A 249 -31.91 5.78 -16.69
C ARG A 249 -30.76 5.86 -15.72
N PHE A 250 -30.32 7.06 -15.40
CA PHE A 250 -29.25 7.33 -14.44
C PHE A 250 -29.79 8.08 -13.23
N ASP A 251 -29.47 7.59 -12.06
CA ASP A 251 -29.57 8.31 -10.78
C ASP A 251 -28.21 8.28 -10.11
N ILE A 252 -27.59 9.46 -9.98
CA ILE A 252 -26.29 9.63 -9.34
C ILE A 252 -26.48 10.56 -8.15
N GLN A 253 -26.28 10.02 -6.96
CA GLN A 253 -26.30 10.79 -5.72
C GLN A 253 -24.89 10.94 -5.19
N GLY A 254 -24.44 12.18 -5.00
CA GLY A 254 -23.12 12.50 -4.50
C GLY A 254 -23.19 13.22 -3.15
N LYS A 255 -22.28 12.86 -2.25
CA LYS A 255 -22.06 13.55 -1.00
C LYS A 255 -20.57 13.86 -0.85
N LEU A 256 -20.27 15.14 -0.71
CA LEU A 256 -18.94 15.66 -0.47
C LEU A 256 -18.87 16.22 0.95
N GLY A 257 -17.77 15.98 1.64
CA GLY A 257 -17.64 16.46 3.01
C GLY A 257 -16.21 16.36 3.53
N VAL A 258 -16.02 16.77 4.78
CA VAL A 258 -14.72 16.78 5.43
C VAL A 258 -14.84 16.10 6.80
N HIS A 259 -14.04 15.07 7.04
CA HIS A 259 -13.84 14.50 8.34
C HIS A 259 -12.93 15.40 9.18
N LYS A 260 -13.33 15.79 10.37
CA LYS A 260 -12.46 16.54 11.30
C LYS A 260 -11.18 15.75 11.62
N ARG A 261 -11.29 14.42 11.71
CA ARG A 261 -10.19 13.48 11.94
C ARG A 261 -10.45 12.22 11.15
N TYR A 262 -9.45 11.74 10.46
CA TYR A 262 -9.45 10.46 9.77
C TYR A 262 -8.21 9.67 10.18
N ASN A 263 -8.39 8.39 10.49
CA ASN A 263 -7.31 7.51 10.93
C ASN A 263 -7.09 6.45 9.85
N GLN A 264 -5.94 6.51 9.21
CA GLN A 264 -5.53 5.53 8.23
C GLN A 264 -4.57 4.53 8.89
N ARG A 265 -4.87 3.25 8.77
CA ARG A 265 -3.99 2.18 9.20
C ARG A 265 -3.04 1.82 8.06
N LEU A 266 -1.75 1.67 8.37
CA LEU A 266 -0.79 1.20 7.37
C LEU A 266 -0.87 -0.32 7.22
N PRO A 267 -0.59 -0.86 6.01
CA PRO A 267 -0.62 -2.30 5.80
C PRO A 267 0.51 -2.99 6.59
N TYR A 268 0.14 -4.00 7.36
CA TYR A 268 1.07 -4.86 8.08
C TYR A 268 1.93 -5.68 7.10
N LYS A 269 3.23 -5.79 7.39
CA LYS A 269 4.17 -6.55 6.57
C LYS A 269 4.99 -7.48 7.45
N SER A 270 5.16 -8.72 7.03
CA SER A 270 6.05 -9.68 7.67
C SER A 270 7.00 -10.29 6.66
N HIS A 271 8.28 -10.32 7.02
CA HIS A 271 9.33 -10.96 6.22
C HIS A 271 10.00 -12.00 7.10
N HIS A 272 10.14 -13.21 6.58
CA HIS A 272 10.89 -14.26 7.28
C HIS A 272 11.81 -15.00 6.32
N GLN A 273 13.03 -15.19 6.77
CA GLN A 273 14.04 -15.96 6.09
C GLN A 273 14.68 -16.94 7.09
N SER A 274 14.70 -18.21 6.79
CA SER A 274 15.45 -19.22 7.53
C SER A 274 16.39 -19.96 6.59
N ILE A 275 17.64 -20.07 6.97
CA ILE A 275 18.66 -20.82 6.24
C ILE A 275 19.18 -21.89 7.17
N THR A 276 18.87 -23.16 6.87
CA THR A 276 19.45 -24.31 7.59
C THR A 276 20.77 -24.65 6.95
N ARG A 277 21.88 -24.49 7.66
CA ARG A 277 23.17 -25.02 7.24
C ARG A 277 23.24 -26.51 7.64
N GLN A 278 23.05 -27.40 6.67
CA GLN A 278 23.44 -28.79 6.89
C GLN A 278 24.96 -28.89 6.89
N PRO A 279 25.59 -29.67 7.82
CA PRO A 279 27.00 -29.99 7.69
C PRO A 279 27.22 -30.64 6.32
N LEU A 280 28.18 -30.14 5.57
CA LEU A 280 28.51 -30.58 4.22
C LEU A 280 28.74 -32.10 4.16
N HIS A 281 27.71 -32.87 3.85
CA HIS A 281 27.85 -34.05 3.04
C HIS A 281 27.51 -33.64 1.61
N TYR A 282 28.44 -33.80 0.72
CA TYR A 282 28.41 -33.44 -0.70
C TYR A 282 27.02 -33.68 -1.33
N GLY A 283 26.41 -32.63 -1.88
CA GLY A 283 25.42 -32.71 -2.91
C GLY A 283 24.06 -32.05 -2.64
N LYS A 284 23.81 -30.99 -3.39
CA LYS A 284 22.54 -30.29 -3.66
C LYS A 284 22.19 -29.09 -2.79
N GLN A 285 22.45 -27.92 -3.35
CA GLN A 285 21.86 -26.64 -2.94
C GLN A 285 20.36 -26.61 -3.27
N GLY A 286 19.51 -26.48 -2.23
CA GLY A 286 18.10 -26.23 -2.36
C GLY A 286 17.78 -24.77 -2.02
N PHE A 287 17.33 -24.01 -2.99
CA PHE A 287 16.74 -22.68 -2.77
C PHE A 287 15.33 -22.84 -2.21
N LEU A 288 15.04 -22.21 -1.06
CA LEU A 288 13.70 -22.15 -0.50
C LEU A 288 13.04 -20.80 -0.85
N ARG A 289 11.86 -20.90 -1.45
CA ARG A 289 11.02 -19.82 -1.96
C ARG A 289 10.36 -19.01 -0.84
N TYR A 290 10.28 -17.71 -1.04
CA TYR A 290 9.44 -16.78 -0.29
C TYR A 290 7.94 -17.14 -0.39
N ARG A 291 7.25 -17.10 0.74
CA ARG A 291 5.80 -17.10 0.78
C ARG A 291 5.35 -15.93 1.67
N MET A 292 4.74 -14.94 1.06
CA MET A 292 3.98 -13.93 1.79
C MET A 292 2.59 -14.48 2.08
N ASN A 293 2.16 -14.44 3.34
CA ASN A 293 0.77 -14.61 3.70
C ASN A 293 0.20 -13.22 3.97
N THR A 294 -0.78 -12.83 3.17
CA THR A 294 -1.64 -11.65 3.37
C THR A 294 -2.76 -11.99 4.33
#